data_a9ecc94c4537953269296dfb952c0d89
#
_entry.id   a9ecc94c4537953269296dfb952c0d89
#
_cell.length_a   1.000
_cell.length_b   1.000
_cell.length_c   1.000
_cell.angle_alpha   90.00
_cell.angle_beta   90.00
_cell.angle_gamma   90.00
#
_symmetry.space_group_name_H-M   'P 1'
#
loop_
_entity.id
_entity.type
_entity.pdbx_description
1 polymer ?
#
loop_
_entity_poly.entity_id
_entity_poly.type
_entity_poly.pdbx_seq_one_letter_code
_entity_poly.pdbx_strand_id
1 'polypeptide(L)'
;MTHQTRQLFGTDGIRGIAGEFPLTRQSTYLIGRALGHDLIRRNHSAKAVIGQDTRESSRWIADRVAAGLASVGVDVHSAGVITTPGVAFLARSRGFAAGVVISASHNPWTDNGIKVFSGDGFKLTDERELGIEKEIFGLLEDPSAGDEAALKTAPACLPGEAALRQAYIESLAESVPADLRKMRVLVDCANGAAAAEAPELFKRVGAQMTFTHIAPDGKNINEGCGALHPDTLGKTVAESPGKFDLGVTFDGDADRALFCDANGRVVNGDGVLLAAARDLHAQGKLKADTVVATTMSNMGLEIALRNSGIRMLRANVGDKYVLEEMLKTGATLGGEQSGHVIFRDGDATTGDGLLTALRVMDIMERSGRSLADLVADLKVFPQKIQNVRVREKVPFAQVPEVQAAIQSAERELDGNGRIVVRYSGTETLARVMVEAESEEKMQRITGEIAGAVQRILGA
;
A
#
# COMPACT_ATOMS: atom_id res chain seq x y z
N MET A 1 21.93 -8.52 -21.63
CA MET A 1 21.67 -9.22 -20.35
C MET A 1 20.19 -9.54 -20.36
N THR A 2 19.80 -10.82 -20.44
CA THR A 2 18.41 -11.25 -20.34
C THR A 2 17.96 -10.89 -18.93
N HIS A 3 16.98 -9.98 -18.79
CA HIS A 3 16.31 -9.73 -17.53
C HIS A 3 15.66 -11.03 -17.09
N GLN A 4 16.24 -11.70 -16.10
CA GLN A 4 15.61 -12.82 -15.44
C GLN A 4 14.32 -12.27 -14.78
N THR A 5 13.17 -12.69 -15.28
CA THR A 5 11.86 -12.28 -14.71
C THR A 5 11.64 -13.03 -13.40
N ARG A 6 11.27 -12.32 -12.33
CA ARG A 6 10.84 -12.92 -11.06
C ARG A 6 9.66 -13.85 -11.30
N GLN A 7 9.63 -15.00 -10.64
CA GLN A 7 8.59 -16.02 -10.76
C GLN A 7 7.73 -16.13 -9.49
N LEU A 8 8.33 -15.89 -8.31
CA LEU A 8 7.65 -15.95 -7.01
C LEU A 8 7.39 -14.55 -6.44
N PHE A 9 8.40 -13.67 -6.43
CA PHE A 9 8.23 -12.32 -5.94
C PHE A 9 7.47 -11.44 -6.94
N GLY A 10 6.30 -10.96 -6.52
CA GLY A 10 5.55 -9.91 -7.20
C GLY A 10 6.08 -8.51 -6.84
N THR A 11 5.24 -7.49 -7.01
CA THR A 11 5.54 -6.11 -6.59
C THR A 11 5.51 -5.93 -5.07
N ASP A 12 4.85 -6.85 -4.34
CA ASP A 12 4.64 -6.77 -2.90
C ASP A 12 4.77 -8.16 -2.23
N GLY A 13 5.93 -8.78 -2.41
CA GLY A 13 6.27 -10.09 -1.85
C GLY A 13 5.75 -11.28 -2.64
N ILE A 14 5.77 -12.45 -2.01
CA ILE A 14 5.28 -13.71 -2.56
C ILE A 14 3.82 -13.86 -2.14
N ARG A 15 2.89 -14.08 -3.09
CA ARG A 15 1.45 -14.22 -2.82
C ARG A 15 0.87 -15.48 -3.47
N GLY A 16 -0.18 -16.03 -2.87
CA GLY A 16 -0.92 -17.16 -3.42
C GLY A 16 -2.06 -17.61 -2.49
N ILE A 17 -2.76 -18.66 -2.92
CA ILE A 17 -3.77 -19.33 -2.09
C ILE A 17 -3.04 -20.13 -1.00
N ALA A 18 -3.44 -19.96 0.25
CA ALA A 18 -2.84 -20.65 1.38
C ALA A 18 -3.06 -22.17 1.27
N GLY A 19 -1.97 -22.93 1.32
CA GLY A 19 -1.98 -24.38 1.13
C GLY A 19 -1.63 -24.84 -0.29
N GLU A 20 -1.63 -23.92 -1.26
CA GLU A 20 -1.20 -24.17 -2.63
C GLU A 20 0.19 -23.54 -2.88
N PHE A 21 0.91 -24.04 -3.89
CA PHE A 21 2.19 -23.42 -4.27
C PHE A 21 1.96 -21.97 -4.74
N PRO A 22 2.76 -21.01 -4.27
CA PRO A 22 4.01 -21.11 -3.48
C PRO A 22 3.81 -21.14 -1.96
N LEU A 23 2.60 -21.19 -1.41
CA LEU A 23 2.32 -21.13 0.03
C LEU A 23 1.91 -22.49 0.64
N THR A 24 2.54 -23.60 0.21
CA THR A 24 2.39 -24.89 0.86
C THR A 24 3.19 -24.93 2.18
N ARG A 25 2.92 -25.92 3.04
CA ARG A 25 3.69 -26.10 4.29
C ARG A 25 5.18 -26.33 4.05
N GLN A 26 5.54 -27.01 2.96
CA GLN A 26 6.93 -27.24 2.58
C GLN A 26 7.57 -25.97 2.01
N SER A 27 6.95 -25.35 1.00
CA SER A 27 7.54 -24.18 0.36
C SER A 27 7.69 -22.99 1.30
N THR A 28 6.75 -22.77 2.24
CA THR A 28 6.87 -21.69 3.23
C THR A 28 8.05 -21.92 4.20
N TYR A 29 8.34 -23.18 4.57
CA TYR A 29 9.55 -23.51 5.32
C TYR A 29 10.82 -23.24 4.50
N LEU A 30 10.84 -23.66 3.23
CA LEU A 30 12.00 -23.43 2.32
C LEU A 30 12.21 -21.95 2.00
N ILE A 31 11.14 -21.17 1.89
CA ILE A 31 11.22 -19.70 1.78
C ILE A 31 11.93 -19.12 3.01
N GLY A 32 11.51 -19.54 4.22
CA GLY A 32 12.17 -19.13 5.46
C GLY A 32 13.65 -19.53 5.51
N ARG A 33 13.98 -20.74 5.06
CA ARG A 33 15.36 -21.23 5.00
C ARG A 33 16.23 -20.45 4.01
N ALA A 34 15.72 -20.18 2.81
CA ALA A 34 16.44 -19.38 1.80
C ALA A 34 16.67 -17.94 2.28
N LEU A 35 15.64 -17.32 2.89
CA LEU A 35 15.78 -16.02 3.52
C LEU A 35 16.83 -16.04 4.64
N GLY A 36 16.81 -17.07 5.49
CA GLY A 36 17.79 -17.23 6.56
C GLY A 36 19.22 -17.36 6.03
N HIS A 37 19.45 -18.12 4.97
CA HIS A 37 20.77 -18.19 4.32
C HIS A 37 21.23 -16.81 3.80
N ASP A 38 20.35 -16.02 3.19
CA ASP A 38 20.70 -14.65 2.76
C ASP A 38 21.08 -13.78 3.96
N LEU A 39 20.37 -13.86 5.07
CA LEU A 39 20.65 -13.09 6.29
C LEU A 39 21.99 -13.49 6.91
N ILE A 40 22.25 -14.79 7.09
CA ILE A 40 23.46 -15.28 7.72
C ILE A 40 24.71 -14.99 6.87
N ARG A 41 24.61 -15.05 5.53
CA ARG A 41 25.71 -14.63 4.64
C ARG A 41 26.10 -13.17 4.83
N ARG A 42 25.14 -12.32 5.21
CA ARG A 42 25.34 -10.87 5.41
C ARG A 42 25.71 -10.51 6.85
N ASN A 43 25.19 -11.26 7.82
CA ASN A 43 25.39 -11.03 9.24
C ASN A 43 25.30 -12.35 10.01
N HIS A 44 26.42 -12.84 10.51
CA HIS A 44 26.51 -14.14 11.23
C HIS A 44 25.64 -14.23 12.50
N SER A 45 25.19 -13.12 13.07
CA SER A 45 24.34 -13.08 14.26
C SER A 45 22.96 -12.47 13.92
N ALA A 46 22.39 -12.86 12.78
CA ALA A 46 21.17 -12.28 12.28
C ALA A 46 19.96 -12.58 13.21
N LYS A 47 19.18 -11.54 13.46
CA LYS A 47 17.87 -11.61 14.11
C LYS A 47 16.79 -11.22 13.13
N ALA A 48 15.64 -11.88 13.16
CA ALA A 48 14.50 -11.52 12.33
C ALA A 48 13.24 -11.34 13.21
N VAL A 49 12.39 -10.38 12.86
CA VAL A 49 11.06 -10.23 13.44
C VAL A 49 10.00 -10.67 12.43
N ILE A 50 9.02 -11.46 12.90
CA ILE A 50 7.87 -11.89 12.11
C ILE A 50 6.60 -11.29 12.69
N GLY A 51 5.78 -10.68 11.82
CA GLY A 51 4.43 -10.25 12.12
C GLY A 51 3.42 -10.87 11.16
N GLN A 52 2.15 -10.85 11.52
CA GLN A 52 1.10 -11.46 10.71
C GLN A 52 -0.22 -10.68 10.82
N ASP A 53 -1.08 -10.82 9.80
CA ASP A 53 -2.46 -10.39 9.88
C ASP A 53 -3.35 -11.44 10.57
N THR A 54 -4.66 -11.24 10.52
CA THR A 54 -5.66 -12.05 11.25
C THR A 54 -6.17 -13.26 10.48
N ARG A 55 -5.69 -13.54 9.26
CA ARG A 55 -6.13 -14.69 8.44
C ARG A 55 -5.87 -16.02 9.19
N GLU A 56 -6.77 -16.97 9.04
CA GLU A 56 -6.63 -18.32 9.61
C GLU A 56 -5.29 -18.97 9.21
N SER A 57 -4.85 -18.73 7.98
CA SER A 57 -3.60 -19.27 7.45
C SER A 57 -2.34 -18.55 7.94
N SER A 58 -2.43 -17.30 8.41
CA SER A 58 -1.26 -16.48 8.75
C SER A 58 -0.41 -17.13 9.83
N ARG A 59 -1.06 -17.74 10.85
CA ARG A 59 -0.35 -18.38 11.95
C ARG A 59 0.57 -19.50 11.49
N TRP A 60 0.02 -20.48 10.76
CA TRP A 60 0.83 -21.63 10.36
C TRP A 60 1.90 -21.28 9.32
N ILE A 61 1.65 -20.25 8.46
CA ILE A 61 2.66 -19.75 7.52
C ILE A 61 3.79 -19.08 8.31
N ALA A 62 3.48 -18.22 9.28
CA ALA A 62 4.47 -17.59 10.14
C ALA A 62 5.35 -18.63 10.87
N ASP A 63 4.72 -19.65 11.45
CA ASP A 63 5.43 -20.74 12.16
C ASP A 63 6.38 -21.50 11.21
N ARG A 64 5.99 -21.73 9.94
CA ARG A 64 6.82 -22.42 8.95
C ARG A 64 7.99 -21.57 8.47
N VAL A 65 7.75 -20.31 8.20
CA VAL A 65 8.80 -19.35 7.82
C VAL A 65 9.80 -19.18 8.98
N ALA A 66 9.31 -19.06 10.21
CA ALA A 66 10.13 -19.00 11.42
C ALA A 66 11.01 -20.23 11.60
N ALA A 67 10.44 -21.42 11.41
CA ALA A 67 11.18 -22.69 11.49
C ALA A 67 12.29 -22.77 10.41
N GLY A 68 11.99 -22.30 9.18
CA GLY A 68 12.98 -22.22 8.10
C GLY A 68 14.14 -21.28 8.44
N LEU A 69 13.84 -20.08 8.94
CA LEU A 69 14.85 -19.13 9.41
C LEU A 69 15.71 -19.70 10.55
N ALA A 70 15.06 -20.28 11.58
CA ALA A 70 15.75 -20.86 12.73
C ALA A 70 16.62 -22.06 12.37
N SER A 71 16.23 -22.85 11.35
CA SER A 71 17.00 -24.04 10.90
C SER A 71 18.41 -23.71 10.40
N VAL A 72 18.67 -22.46 10.05
CA VAL A 72 19.98 -21.99 9.58
C VAL A 72 20.65 -21.03 10.58
N GLY A 73 20.13 -20.93 11.80
CA GLY A 73 20.74 -20.17 12.89
C GLY A 73 20.30 -18.71 13.03
N VAL A 74 19.19 -18.31 12.39
CA VAL A 74 18.60 -16.98 12.61
C VAL A 74 17.83 -17.00 13.93
N ASP A 75 18.05 -15.99 14.79
CA ASP A 75 17.27 -15.75 16.02
C ASP A 75 15.94 -15.06 15.64
N VAL A 76 14.83 -15.78 15.82
CA VAL A 76 13.51 -15.33 15.32
C VAL A 76 12.62 -14.88 16.45
N HIS A 77 12.12 -13.65 16.33
CA HIS A 77 11.17 -13.02 17.25
C HIS A 77 9.80 -12.85 16.60
N SER A 78 8.74 -13.00 17.35
CA SER A 78 7.37 -12.81 16.84
C SER A 78 6.73 -11.56 17.44
N ALA A 79 6.26 -10.67 16.61
CA ALA A 79 5.40 -9.54 17.02
C ALA A 79 3.91 -9.94 17.13
N GLY A 80 3.56 -11.18 16.74
CA GLY A 80 2.17 -11.66 16.71
C GLY A 80 1.34 -10.98 15.62
N VAL A 81 0.08 -10.69 15.92
CA VAL A 81 -0.77 -9.88 15.01
C VAL A 81 -0.33 -8.43 15.13
N ILE A 82 0.15 -7.88 14.01
CA ILE A 82 0.69 -6.54 13.88
C ILE A 82 0.55 -6.07 12.44
N THR A 83 0.46 -4.77 12.22
CA THR A 83 0.37 -4.16 10.89
C THR A 83 1.68 -4.32 10.09
N THR A 84 1.59 -4.27 8.76
CA THR A 84 2.78 -4.30 7.88
C THR A 84 3.77 -3.18 8.24
N PRO A 85 3.35 -1.90 8.39
CA PRO A 85 4.27 -0.84 8.79
C PRO A 85 4.86 -1.04 10.19
N GLY A 86 4.14 -1.69 11.10
CA GLY A 86 4.67 -2.04 12.42
C GLY A 86 5.88 -2.97 12.33
N VAL A 87 5.86 -3.96 11.44
CA VAL A 87 7.03 -4.83 11.22
C VAL A 87 8.20 -4.08 10.58
N ALA A 88 7.94 -3.21 9.60
CA ALA A 88 8.97 -2.37 8.98
C ALA A 88 9.63 -1.44 10.02
N PHE A 89 8.82 -0.84 10.89
CA PHE A 89 9.30 -0.03 12.03
C PHE A 89 10.19 -0.85 12.97
N LEU A 90 9.76 -2.04 13.37
CA LEU A 90 10.52 -2.91 14.28
C LEU A 90 11.84 -3.35 13.67
N ALA A 91 11.85 -3.73 12.39
CA ALA A 91 13.08 -4.10 11.69
C ALA A 91 14.13 -3.00 11.83
N ARG A 92 13.74 -1.76 11.56
CA ARG A 92 14.63 -0.60 11.61
C ARG A 92 15.01 -0.18 13.02
N SER A 93 14.03 -0.11 13.94
CA SER A 93 14.22 0.53 15.26
C SER A 93 14.75 -0.41 16.34
N ARG A 94 14.66 -1.74 16.15
CA ARG A 94 15.00 -2.74 17.16
C ARG A 94 16.18 -3.64 16.79
N GLY A 95 16.93 -3.28 15.74
CA GLY A 95 18.17 -3.97 15.35
C GLY A 95 17.95 -5.35 14.74
N PHE A 96 16.79 -5.62 14.13
CA PHE A 96 16.58 -6.84 13.37
C PHE A 96 17.25 -6.73 11.99
N ALA A 97 17.81 -7.82 11.51
CA ALA A 97 18.37 -7.89 10.16
C ALA A 97 17.30 -7.99 9.07
N ALA A 98 16.11 -8.44 9.44
CA ALA A 98 14.93 -8.46 8.57
C ALA A 98 13.63 -8.43 9.37
N GLY A 99 12.58 -7.88 8.73
CA GLY A 99 11.18 -8.01 9.13
C GLY A 99 10.42 -8.84 8.11
N VAL A 100 9.63 -9.80 8.55
CA VAL A 100 8.80 -10.64 7.70
C VAL A 100 7.34 -10.45 8.08
N VAL A 101 6.49 -10.16 7.09
CA VAL A 101 5.05 -10.00 7.28
C VAL A 101 4.30 -11.11 6.56
N ILE A 102 3.40 -11.74 7.27
CA ILE A 102 2.50 -12.76 6.71
C ILE A 102 1.14 -12.10 6.51
N SER A 103 0.90 -11.66 5.28
CA SER A 103 -0.35 -11.00 4.86
C SER A 103 -0.49 -10.93 3.35
N ALA A 104 -1.72 -10.93 2.87
CA ALA A 104 -2.08 -10.58 1.48
C ALA A 104 -2.85 -9.24 1.39
N SER A 105 -2.70 -8.35 2.40
CA SER A 105 -3.30 -7.01 2.43
C SER A 105 -4.82 -7.07 2.22
N HIS A 106 -5.32 -6.50 1.13
CA HIS A 106 -6.74 -6.38 0.83
C HIS A 106 -7.36 -7.62 0.13
N ASN A 107 -6.58 -8.68 -0.17
CA ASN A 107 -7.10 -9.88 -0.80
C ASN A 107 -8.10 -10.65 0.10
N PRO A 108 -8.94 -11.55 -0.44
CA PRO A 108 -9.79 -12.44 0.35
C PRO A 108 -9.00 -13.26 1.37
N TRP A 109 -9.66 -13.77 2.42
CA TRP A 109 -9.03 -14.54 3.49
C TRP A 109 -8.34 -15.82 3.04
N THR A 110 -8.75 -16.40 1.91
CA THR A 110 -8.15 -17.59 1.28
C THR A 110 -6.73 -17.37 0.79
N ASP A 111 -6.43 -16.13 0.40
CA ASP A 111 -5.10 -15.74 -0.05
C ASP A 111 -4.23 -15.39 1.14
N ASN A 112 -2.92 -15.54 0.96
CA ASN A 112 -1.93 -15.03 1.90
C ASN A 112 -0.66 -14.58 1.16
N GLY A 113 0.33 -14.07 1.89
CA GLY A 113 1.59 -13.62 1.32
C GLY A 113 2.71 -13.56 2.33
N ILE A 114 3.92 -13.44 1.81
CA ILE A 114 5.14 -13.25 2.59
C ILE A 114 5.84 -12.01 2.03
N LYS A 115 5.81 -10.91 2.81
CA LYS A 115 6.52 -9.67 2.50
C LYS A 115 7.80 -9.62 3.34
N VAL A 116 8.89 -9.09 2.79
CA VAL A 116 10.16 -9.02 3.50
C VAL A 116 10.73 -7.61 3.46
N PHE A 117 11.07 -7.11 4.64
CA PHE A 117 11.78 -5.85 4.84
C PHE A 117 13.22 -6.14 5.28
N SER A 118 14.18 -5.37 4.81
CA SER A 118 15.55 -5.37 5.31
C SER A 118 15.65 -4.68 6.68
N GLY A 119 16.80 -4.79 7.33
CA GLY A 119 17.01 -4.22 8.66
C GLY A 119 16.93 -2.68 8.74
N ASP A 120 16.90 -1.99 7.61
CA ASP A 120 16.63 -0.56 7.50
C ASP A 120 15.14 -0.21 7.32
N GLY A 121 14.27 -1.24 7.30
CA GLY A 121 12.82 -1.10 7.15
C GLY A 121 12.34 -0.92 5.70
N PHE A 122 13.22 -0.98 4.71
CA PHE A 122 12.82 -0.95 3.30
C PHE A 122 12.52 -2.35 2.77
N LYS A 123 11.67 -2.46 1.75
CA LYS A 123 11.49 -3.70 0.98
C LYS A 123 12.82 -4.13 0.37
N LEU A 124 12.97 -5.44 0.14
CA LEU A 124 14.17 -5.97 -0.51
C LEU A 124 14.34 -5.39 -1.91
N THR A 125 15.60 -5.25 -2.34
CA THR A 125 15.92 -4.89 -3.74
C THR A 125 15.60 -6.04 -4.69
N ASP A 126 15.32 -5.74 -5.97
CA ASP A 126 15.05 -6.75 -7.00
C ASP A 126 16.17 -7.78 -7.10
N GLU A 127 17.41 -7.35 -7.01
CA GLU A 127 18.59 -8.23 -7.04
C GLU A 127 18.59 -9.23 -5.87
N ARG A 128 18.19 -8.76 -4.68
CA ARG A 128 18.13 -9.57 -3.48
C ARG A 128 16.98 -10.56 -3.54
N GLU A 129 15.79 -10.12 -4.01
CA GLU A 129 14.63 -10.97 -4.25
C GLU A 129 14.96 -12.09 -5.25
N LEU A 130 15.60 -11.78 -6.39
CA LEU A 130 16.04 -12.76 -7.39
C LEU A 130 17.04 -13.77 -6.82
N GLY A 131 17.96 -13.31 -5.96
CA GLY A 131 18.93 -14.20 -5.31
C GLY A 131 18.26 -15.20 -4.36
N ILE A 132 17.28 -14.73 -3.57
CA ILE A 132 16.50 -15.57 -2.66
C ILE A 132 15.61 -16.53 -3.46
N GLU A 133 14.96 -16.06 -4.54
CA GLU A 133 14.12 -16.90 -5.40
C GLU A 133 14.91 -18.04 -6.04
N LYS A 134 16.10 -17.76 -6.55
CA LYS A 134 16.99 -18.80 -7.08
C LYS A 134 17.33 -19.85 -6.04
N GLU A 135 17.54 -19.43 -4.79
CA GLU A 135 17.83 -20.36 -3.70
C GLU A 135 16.61 -21.17 -3.30
N ILE A 136 15.40 -20.56 -3.29
CA ILE A 136 14.14 -21.29 -3.06
C ILE A 136 13.98 -22.42 -4.07
N PHE A 137 14.18 -22.15 -5.38
CA PHE A 137 14.05 -23.18 -6.40
C PHE A 137 15.11 -24.27 -6.24
N GLY A 138 16.35 -23.93 -5.90
CA GLY A 138 17.39 -24.92 -5.62
C GLY A 138 17.03 -25.84 -4.42
N LEU A 139 16.45 -25.28 -3.36
CA LEU A 139 15.97 -26.02 -2.21
C LEU A 139 14.75 -26.89 -2.53
N LEU A 140 13.89 -26.47 -3.45
CA LEU A 140 12.73 -27.27 -3.88
C LEU A 140 13.14 -28.51 -4.70
N GLU A 141 14.26 -28.43 -5.42
CA GLU A 141 14.83 -29.54 -6.18
C GLU A 141 15.64 -30.53 -5.31
N ASP A 142 16.02 -30.14 -4.09
CA ASP A 142 16.78 -30.98 -3.15
C ASP A 142 15.84 -31.76 -2.21
N PRO A 143 15.69 -33.09 -2.38
CA PRO A 143 14.83 -33.90 -1.50
C PRO A 143 15.23 -33.87 -0.02
N SER A 144 16.50 -33.56 0.28
CA SER A 144 16.99 -33.47 1.65
C SER A 144 16.73 -32.13 2.32
N ALA A 145 16.40 -31.09 1.55
CA ALA A 145 16.18 -29.74 2.07
C ALA A 145 14.88 -29.62 2.89
N GLY A 146 13.88 -30.44 2.58
CA GLY A 146 12.60 -30.52 3.29
C GLY A 146 12.58 -31.71 4.25
N ASP A 147 13.38 -31.69 5.31
CA ASP A 147 13.35 -32.74 6.31
C ASP A 147 11.98 -32.79 7.01
N GLU A 148 11.22 -33.86 6.79
CA GLU A 148 9.93 -34.08 7.46
C GLU A 148 10.06 -34.06 8.99
N ALA A 149 11.22 -34.41 9.54
CA ALA A 149 11.50 -34.35 10.98
C ALA A 149 11.58 -32.87 11.42
N ALA A 150 12.24 -31.98 10.66
CA ALA A 150 12.25 -30.53 10.92
C ALA A 150 10.85 -29.91 10.74
N LEU A 151 10.05 -30.41 9.80
CA LEU A 151 8.66 -29.99 9.64
C LEU A 151 7.76 -30.44 10.82
N LYS A 152 8.10 -31.56 11.48
CA LYS A 152 7.38 -32.07 12.66
C LYS A 152 7.86 -31.45 13.99
N THR A 153 9.13 -31.05 14.04
CA THR A 153 9.78 -30.43 15.22
C THR A 153 9.85 -28.92 15.18
N ALA A 154 9.27 -28.29 14.16
CA ALA A 154 9.13 -26.84 14.14
C ALA A 154 8.55 -26.38 15.49
N PRO A 155 9.18 -25.40 16.16
CA PRO A 155 8.73 -25.00 17.48
C PRO A 155 7.25 -24.66 17.41
N ALA A 156 6.50 -25.22 18.36
CA ALA A 156 5.12 -24.82 18.54
C ALA A 156 5.14 -23.29 18.71
N CYS A 157 4.52 -22.58 17.76
CA CYS A 157 4.08 -21.22 17.89
C CYS A 157 5.01 -20.31 18.72
N LEU A 158 5.82 -19.49 18.07
CA LEU A 158 6.51 -18.40 18.76
C LEU A 158 5.46 -17.49 19.42
N PRO A 159 5.50 -17.34 20.76
CA PRO A 159 4.59 -16.42 21.42
C PRO A 159 4.88 -14.98 20.92
N GLY A 160 3.82 -14.21 20.64
CA GLY A 160 3.99 -12.81 20.30
C GLY A 160 4.59 -12.03 21.47
N GLU A 161 5.66 -11.30 21.21
CA GLU A 161 6.31 -10.45 22.20
C GLU A 161 5.53 -9.12 22.29
N ALA A 162 4.68 -8.97 23.32
CA ALA A 162 3.85 -7.77 23.50
C ALA A 162 4.67 -6.47 23.50
N ALA A 163 5.91 -6.50 23.99
CA ALA A 163 6.82 -5.36 24.02
C ALA A 163 7.16 -4.83 22.60
N LEU A 164 7.20 -5.70 21.58
CA LEU A 164 7.46 -5.28 20.21
C LEU A 164 6.30 -4.44 19.66
N ARG A 165 5.07 -4.97 19.79
CA ARG A 165 3.87 -4.22 19.37
C ARG A 165 3.72 -2.91 20.14
N GLN A 166 3.97 -2.96 21.46
CA GLN A 166 3.92 -1.79 22.32
C GLN A 166 4.87 -0.68 21.87
N ALA A 167 6.09 -1.03 21.46
CA ALA A 167 7.06 -0.09 20.96
C ALA A 167 6.61 0.66 19.69
N TYR A 168 5.88 -0.02 18.80
CA TYR A 168 5.32 0.60 17.61
C TYR A 168 4.16 1.54 17.98
N ILE A 169 3.23 1.11 18.83
CA ILE A 169 2.12 1.95 19.32
C ILE A 169 2.65 3.22 20.01
N GLU A 170 3.69 3.10 20.81
CA GLU A 170 4.33 4.26 21.47
C GLU A 170 4.91 5.24 20.44
N SER A 171 5.65 4.75 19.46
CA SER A 171 6.22 5.57 18.40
C SER A 171 5.14 6.32 17.61
N LEU A 172 4.02 5.66 17.30
CA LEU A 172 2.89 6.31 16.63
C LEU A 172 2.26 7.39 17.50
N ALA A 173 2.00 7.11 18.77
CA ALA A 173 1.40 8.06 19.70
C ALA A 173 2.28 9.32 19.88
N GLU A 174 3.60 9.16 19.92
CA GLU A 174 4.57 10.26 20.03
C GLU A 174 4.68 11.09 18.74
N SER A 175 4.24 10.57 17.60
CA SER A 175 4.31 11.26 16.31
C SER A 175 3.30 12.40 16.14
N VAL A 176 2.32 12.53 17.06
CA VAL A 176 1.21 13.49 16.98
C VAL A 176 1.19 14.39 18.20
N PRO A 177 1.54 15.69 18.05
CA PRO A 177 1.56 16.63 19.14
C PRO A 177 0.19 17.21 19.53
N ALA A 178 -0.84 17.08 18.67
CA ALA A 178 -2.15 17.66 18.93
C ALA A 178 -2.95 16.92 20.01
N ASP A 179 -3.81 17.65 20.72
CA ASP A 179 -4.76 17.10 21.67
C ASP A 179 -6.03 16.61 20.95
N LEU A 180 -6.14 15.32 20.71
CA LEU A 180 -7.22 14.71 19.96
C LEU A 180 -8.47 14.36 20.80
N ARG A 181 -8.54 14.74 22.10
CA ARG A 181 -9.61 14.34 23.02
C ARG A 181 -11.02 14.77 22.61
N LYS A 182 -11.15 15.78 21.77
CA LYS A 182 -12.46 16.25 21.29
C LYS A 182 -12.91 15.56 20.00
N MET A 183 -12.00 14.89 19.31
CA MET A 183 -12.27 14.30 18.00
C MET A 183 -13.04 12.98 18.14
N ARG A 184 -14.16 12.86 17.45
CA ARG A 184 -15.05 11.70 17.43
C ARG A 184 -14.90 10.98 16.10
N VAL A 185 -14.40 9.76 16.13
CA VAL A 185 -14.02 9.03 14.91
C VAL A 185 -14.68 7.66 14.86
N LEU A 186 -15.26 7.32 13.71
CA LEU A 186 -15.64 5.95 13.39
C LEU A 186 -14.47 5.24 12.73
N VAL A 187 -14.01 4.12 13.29
CA VAL A 187 -12.84 3.38 12.84
C VAL A 187 -13.26 1.99 12.37
N ASP A 188 -13.02 1.68 11.10
CA ASP A 188 -13.19 0.35 10.54
C ASP A 188 -11.82 -0.33 10.41
N CYS A 189 -11.58 -1.37 11.19
CA CYS A 189 -10.33 -2.12 11.22
C CYS A 189 -10.30 -3.31 10.24
N ALA A 190 -11.25 -3.45 9.35
CA ALA A 190 -11.34 -4.51 8.33
C ALA A 190 -11.24 -5.94 8.90
N ASN A 191 -11.48 -6.16 10.19
CA ASN A 191 -11.13 -7.40 10.91
C ASN A 191 -9.67 -7.84 10.67
N GLY A 192 -8.79 -6.89 10.33
CA GLY A 192 -7.39 -7.09 10.00
C GLY A 192 -6.45 -6.80 11.17
N ALA A 193 -5.17 -6.59 10.85
CA ALA A 193 -4.12 -6.37 11.84
C ALA A 193 -4.36 -5.13 12.71
N ALA A 194 -4.94 -4.06 12.14
CA ALA A 194 -5.30 -2.85 12.89
C ALA A 194 -6.23 -3.12 14.09
N ALA A 195 -7.04 -4.19 14.05
CA ALA A 195 -7.92 -4.54 15.17
C ALA A 195 -7.16 -4.80 16.48
N ALA A 196 -5.90 -5.21 16.41
CA ALA A 196 -5.05 -5.47 17.57
C ALA A 196 -4.38 -4.20 18.13
N GLU A 197 -4.22 -3.16 17.33
CA GLU A 197 -3.40 -1.98 17.65
C GLU A 197 -4.21 -0.70 17.80
N ALA A 198 -5.17 -0.48 16.91
CA ALA A 198 -5.94 0.76 16.85
C ALA A 198 -6.64 1.10 18.17
N PRO A 199 -7.28 0.15 18.91
CA PRO A 199 -7.94 0.48 20.16
C PRO A 199 -6.99 1.04 21.23
N GLU A 200 -5.79 0.50 21.35
CA GLU A 200 -4.79 0.97 22.30
C GLU A 200 -4.18 2.30 21.85
N LEU A 201 -3.80 2.40 20.57
CA LEU A 201 -3.21 3.61 19.99
C LEU A 201 -4.14 4.81 20.18
N PHE A 202 -5.37 4.71 19.73
CA PHE A 202 -6.30 5.84 19.78
C PHE A 202 -6.73 6.20 21.20
N LYS A 203 -6.75 5.22 22.12
CA LYS A 203 -6.91 5.50 23.55
C LYS A 203 -5.75 6.32 24.09
N ARG A 204 -4.51 6.06 23.68
CA ARG A 204 -3.33 6.81 24.14
C ARG A 204 -3.34 8.27 23.68
N VAL A 205 -3.74 8.52 22.45
CA VAL A 205 -3.88 9.88 21.92
C VAL A 205 -5.16 10.59 22.40
N GLY A 206 -6.01 9.87 23.14
CA GLY A 206 -7.18 10.40 23.81
C GLY A 206 -8.43 10.61 22.96
N ALA A 207 -8.39 10.27 21.65
CA ALA A 207 -9.52 10.49 20.76
C ALA A 207 -10.73 9.59 21.10
N GLN A 208 -11.95 10.10 20.84
CA GLN A 208 -13.19 9.38 21.10
C GLN A 208 -13.53 8.49 19.92
N MET A 209 -13.23 7.20 20.05
CA MET A 209 -13.39 6.23 18.97
C MET A 209 -14.63 5.35 19.13
N THR A 210 -15.28 5.11 17.99
CA THR A 210 -16.23 4.01 17.81
C THR A 210 -15.62 3.05 16.81
N PHE A 211 -15.47 1.78 17.19
CA PHE A 211 -14.85 0.78 16.33
C PHE A 211 -15.89 -0.12 15.67
N THR A 212 -15.62 -0.49 14.41
CA THR A 212 -16.30 -1.55 13.67
C THR A 212 -15.28 -2.53 13.11
N HIS A 213 -15.71 -3.75 12.81
CA HIS A 213 -14.89 -4.81 12.24
C HIS A 213 -13.56 -5.01 13.00
N ILE A 214 -13.67 -5.20 14.34
CA ILE A 214 -12.54 -5.45 15.24
C ILE A 214 -12.59 -6.84 15.91
N ALA A 215 -13.40 -7.74 15.39
CA ALA A 215 -13.59 -9.10 15.89
C ALA A 215 -13.18 -10.15 14.83
N PRO A 216 -11.88 -10.27 14.52
CA PRO A 216 -11.40 -11.20 13.51
C PRO A 216 -11.67 -12.65 13.91
N ASP A 217 -12.20 -13.46 13.00
CA ASP A 217 -12.44 -14.89 13.15
C ASP A 217 -11.52 -15.77 12.26
N GLY A 218 -10.60 -15.13 11.53
CA GLY A 218 -9.70 -15.78 10.61
C GLY A 218 -10.18 -15.81 9.15
N LYS A 219 -11.46 -15.56 8.90
CA LYS A 219 -12.09 -15.64 7.57
C LYS A 219 -12.83 -14.37 7.16
N ASN A 220 -13.10 -13.49 8.09
CA ASN A 220 -13.88 -12.26 7.88
C ASN A 220 -13.01 -11.01 7.58
N ILE A 221 -11.70 -11.17 7.38
CA ILE A 221 -10.81 -10.06 7.01
C ILE A 221 -11.24 -9.47 5.65
N ASN A 222 -11.41 -8.14 5.57
CA ASN A 222 -11.86 -7.40 4.37
C ASN A 222 -13.27 -7.79 3.85
N GLU A 223 -14.04 -8.60 4.56
CA GLU A 223 -15.34 -9.06 4.08
C GLU A 223 -16.40 -7.96 4.21
N GLY A 224 -16.71 -7.29 3.10
CA GLY A 224 -17.68 -6.18 3.04
C GLY A 224 -17.28 -4.95 3.87
N CYS A 225 -16.03 -4.82 4.25
CA CYS A 225 -15.48 -3.76 5.10
C CYS A 225 -14.06 -3.36 4.65
N GLY A 226 -13.46 -2.43 5.36
CA GLY A 226 -12.09 -2.02 5.09
C GLY A 226 -11.95 -1.10 3.88
N ALA A 227 -10.70 -0.88 3.46
CA ALA A 227 -10.34 0.07 2.41
C ALA A 227 -10.88 -0.30 1.01
N LEU A 228 -11.38 -1.51 0.80
CA LEU A 228 -12.09 -1.89 -0.43
C LEU A 228 -13.58 -1.47 -0.43
N HIS A 229 -14.12 -1.16 0.74
CA HIS A 229 -15.54 -0.81 0.93
C HIS A 229 -15.72 0.50 1.72
N PRO A 230 -15.01 1.59 1.35
CA PRO A 230 -15.07 2.85 2.10
C PRO A 230 -16.46 3.48 2.10
N ASP A 231 -17.28 3.18 1.09
CA ASP A 231 -18.67 3.65 1.02
C ASP A 231 -19.52 3.09 2.16
N THR A 232 -19.25 1.89 2.67
CA THR A 232 -19.95 1.31 3.84
C THR A 232 -19.69 2.15 5.08
N LEU A 233 -18.45 2.57 5.31
CA LEU A 233 -18.09 3.50 6.38
C LEU A 233 -18.77 4.84 6.19
N GLY A 234 -18.71 5.42 4.98
CA GLY A 234 -19.34 6.68 4.63
C GLY A 234 -20.85 6.68 4.89
N LYS A 235 -21.55 5.60 4.50
CA LYS A 235 -22.96 5.41 4.77
C LYS A 235 -23.27 5.42 6.27
N THR A 236 -22.49 4.70 7.07
CA THR A 236 -22.66 4.64 8.53
C THR A 236 -22.50 6.02 9.18
N VAL A 237 -21.54 6.82 8.71
CA VAL A 237 -21.32 8.20 9.18
C VAL A 237 -22.51 9.09 8.78
N ALA A 238 -22.95 9.03 7.52
CA ALA A 238 -24.07 9.81 7.00
C ALA A 238 -25.39 9.50 7.71
N GLU A 239 -25.62 8.25 8.11
CA GLU A 239 -26.79 7.81 8.88
C GLU A 239 -26.71 8.22 10.38
N SER A 240 -25.59 8.79 10.81
CA SER A 240 -25.35 9.21 12.20
C SER A 240 -24.95 10.70 12.28
N PRO A 241 -25.80 11.64 11.82
CA PRO A 241 -25.43 13.04 11.68
C PRO A 241 -25.00 13.66 13.02
N GLY A 242 -23.85 14.36 12.99
CA GLY A 242 -23.29 15.03 14.15
C GLY A 242 -22.65 14.09 15.20
N LYS A 243 -22.61 12.79 14.96
CA LYS A 243 -21.99 11.82 15.88
C LYS A 243 -20.49 11.71 15.68
N PHE A 244 -20.01 11.82 14.45
CA PHE A 244 -18.62 11.68 14.06
C PHE A 244 -18.10 12.92 13.35
N ASP A 245 -16.85 13.27 13.58
CA ASP A 245 -16.14 14.34 12.88
C ASP A 245 -15.46 13.80 11.60
N LEU A 246 -15.08 12.51 11.60
CA LEU A 246 -14.65 11.76 10.43
C LEU A 246 -14.82 10.25 10.64
N GLY A 247 -14.71 9.49 9.54
CA GLY A 247 -14.50 8.05 9.56
C GLY A 247 -13.16 7.70 8.93
N VAL A 248 -12.54 6.63 9.40
CA VAL A 248 -11.32 6.05 8.82
C VAL A 248 -11.46 4.54 8.68
N THR A 249 -10.99 4.00 7.57
CA THR A 249 -10.97 2.56 7.31
C THR A 249 -9.60 2.13 6.82
N PHE A 250 -9.15 0.95 7.28
CA PHE A 250 -7.87 0.34 6.93
C PHE A 250 -8.10 -0.86 6.01
N ASP A 251 -7.04 -1.32 5.35
CA ASP A 251 -7.04 -2.64 4.75
C ASP A 251 -6.49 -3.70 5.72
N GLY A 252 -6.45 -4.96 5.28
CA GLY A 252 -6.19 -6.10 6.17
C GLY A 252 -4.87 -6.06 6.93
N ASP A 253 -3.82 -5.44 6.41
CA ASP A 253 -2.53 -5.26 7.07
C ASP A 253 -2.20 -3.78 7.38
N ALA A 254 -3.19 -2.91 7.18
CA ALA A 254 -3.21 -1.50 7.55
C ALA A 254 -2.01 -0.68 7.02
N ASP A 255 -1.52 -1.02 5.84
CA ASP A 255 -0.58 -0.17 5.11
C ASP A 255 -1.31 0.95 4.36
N ARG A 256 -2.67 0.90 4.30
CA ARG A 256 -3.57 1.88 3.69
C ARG A 256 -4.58 2.43 4.69
N ALA A 257 -4.95 3.70 4.48
CA ALA A 257 -6.09 4.33 5.14
C ALA A 257 -6.91 5.13 4.14
N LEU A 258 -8.23 4.93 4.15
CA LEU A 258 -9.20 5.77 3.46
C LEU A 258 -10.13 6.41 4.49
N PHE A 259 -10.74 7.53 4.11
CA PHE A 259 -11.51 8.34 5.05
C PHE A 259 -12.90 8.66 4.51
N CYS A 260 -13.76 9.12 5.38
CA CYS A 260 -14.93 9.90 5.02
C CYS A 260 -15.06 11.12 5.92
N ASP A 261 -15.62 12.20 5.38
CA ASP A 261 -15.92 13.40 6.15
C ASP A 261 -17.16 13.19 7.06
N ALA A 262 -17.51 14.19 7.86
CA ALA A 262 -18.65 14.16 8.77
C ALA A 262 -20.01 13.97 8.07
N ASN A 263 -20.08 14.12 6.75
CA ASN A 263 -21.28 13.88 5.94
C ASN A 263 -21.24 12.50 5.24
N GLY A 264 -20.21 11.70 5.49
CA GLY A 264 -20.02 10.38 4.88
C GLY A 264 -19.44 10.41 3.46
N ARG A 265 -18.98 11.56 2.95
CA ARG A 265 -18.32 11.63 1.66
C ARG A 265 -16.92 11.01 1.75
N VAL A 266 -16.64 10.03 0.91
CA VAL A 266 -15.35 9.34 0.87
C VAL A 266 -14.24 10.31 0.44
N VAL A 267 -13.14 10.30 1.18
CA VAL A 267 -11.89 10.99 0.89
C VAL A 267 -10.80 9.93 0.75
N ASN A 268 -10.33 9.74 -0.48
CA ASN A 268 -9.32 8.74 -0.82
C ASN A 268 -7.88 9.27 -0.62
N GLY A 269 -6.88 8.48 -1.00
CA GLY A 269 -5.47 8.85 -0.86
C GLY A 269 -5.10 10.18 -1.55
N ASP A 270 -5.75 10.53 -2.66
CA ASP A 270 -5.50 11.82 -3.31
C ASP A 270 -5.92 13.00 -2.42
N GLY A 271 -7.06 12.89 -1.72
CA GLY A 271 -7.49 13.90 -0.74
C GLY A 271 -6.55 13.98 0.46
N VAL A 272 -6.07 12.85 0.95
CA VAL A 272 -5.08 12.79 2.03
C VAL A 272 -3.76 13.45 1.60
N LEU A 273 -3.26 13.11 0.41
CA LEU A 273 -2.05 13.72 -0.13
C LEU A 273 -2.18 15.24 -0.27
N LEU A 274 -3.34 15.74 -0.72
CA LEU A 274 -3.59 17.18 -0.83
C LEU A 274 -3.54 17.86 0.54
N ALA A 275 -4.29 17.34 1.52
CA ALA A 275 -4.35 17.91 2.86
C ALA A 275 -2.97 17.90 3.54
N ALA A 276 -2.26 16.75 3.48
CA ALA A 276 -0.94 16.59 4.08
C ALA A 276 0.12 17.46 3.36
N ALA A 277 0.08 17.55 2.04
CA ALA A 277 1.02 18.38 1.28
C ALA A 277 0.92 19.85 1.64
N ARG A 278 -0.31 20.38 1.73
CA ARG A 278 -0.55 21.78 2.12
C ARG A 278 -0.08 22.07 3.53
N ASP A 279 -0.34 21.15 4.45
CA ASP A 279 0.08 21.30 5.84
C ASP A 279 1.61 21.27 5.96
N LEU A 280 2.28 20.30 5.34
CA LEU A 280 3.74 20.21 5.33
C LEU A 280 4.40 21.41 4.62
N HIS A 281 3.78 21.87 3.52
CA HIS A 281 4.27 23.06 2.82
C HIS A 281 4.18 24.32 3.68
N ALA A 282 3.03 24.54 4.34
CA ALA A 282 2.84 25.64 5.27
C ALA A 282 3.81 25.61 6.47
N GLN A 283 4.25 24.42 6.89
CA GLN A 283 5.27 24.24 7.94
C GLN A 283 6.71 24.29 7.42
N GLY A 284 6.95 24.44 6.12
CA GLY A 284 8.29 24.36 5.51
C GLY A 284 8.93 22.97 5.58
N LYS A 285 8.12 21.92 5.76
CA LYS A 285 8.57 20.52 5.87
C LYS A 285 8.40 19.70 4.58
N LEU A 286 7.66 20.23 3.59
CA LEU A 286 7.52 19.61 2.28
C LEU A 286 8.79 19.87 1.46
N LYS A 287 9.75 18.94 1.50
CA LYS A 287 11.02 19.11 0.78
C LYS A 287 10.80 19.17 -0.72
N ALA A 288 11.54 20.07 -1.37
CA ALA A 288 11.48 20.34 -2.81
C ALA A 288 10.08 20.79 -3.30
N ASP A 289 9.19 21.20 -2.39
CA ASP A 289 7.78 21.52 -2.67
C ASP A 289 7.13 20.49 -3.60
N THR A 290 7.40 19.21 -3.30
CA THR A 290 7.08 18.11 -4.22
C THR A 290 6.35 16.99 -3.49
N VAL A 291 5.28 16.48 -4.14
CA VAL A 291 4.57 15.24 -3.79
C VAL A 291 4.83 14.21 -4.87
N VAL A 292 5.09 12.96 -4.50
CA VAL A 292 5.15 11.84 -5.43
C VAL A 292 3.85 11.05 -5.35
N ALA A 293 3.12 10.96 -6.46
CA ALA A 293 1.91 10.15 -6.58
C ALA A 293 2.04 9.14 -7.72
N THR A 294 1.11 8.21 -7.85
CA THR A 294 1.16 7.27 -8.97
C THR A 294 0.47 7.80 -10.21
N THR A 295 0.65 7.09 -11.32
CA THR A 295 -0.09 7.35 -12.56
C THR A 295 -1.60 7.12 -12.41
N MET A 296 -2.07 6.54 -11.29
CA MET A 296 -3.51 6.36 -11.00
C MET A 296 -4.13 7.56 -10.29
N SER A 297 -3.33 8.43 -9.67
CA SER A 297 -3.84 9.65 -9.02
C SER A 297 -4.54 10.56 -10.03
N ASN A 298 -5.68 11.09 -9.62
CA ASN A 298 -6.54 11.91 -10.46
C ASN A 298 -5.87 13.24 -10.86
N MET A 299 -6.17 13.75 -12.02
CA MET A 299 -5.67 15.05 -12.51
C MET A 299 -6.07 16.19 -11.57
N GLY A 300 -7.21 16.07 -10.90
CA GLY A 300 -7.67 17.05 -9.90
C GLY A 300 -6.68 17.26 -8.76
N LEU A 301 -6.00 16.20 -8.30
CA LEU A 301 -4.94 16.32 -7.29
C LEU A 301 -3.79 17.19 -7.82
N GLU A 302 -3.31 16.92 -9.04
CA GLU A 302 -2.19 17.67 -9.63
C GLU A 302 -2.52 19.16 -9.78
N ILE A 303 -3.75 19.49 -10.21
CA ILE A 303 -4.21 20.86 -10.33
C ILE A 303 -4.31 21.54 -8.96
N ALA A 304 -4.91 20.88 -7.96
CA ALA A 304 -5.06 21.43 -6.62
C ALA A 304 -3.70 21.69 -5.94
N LEU A 305 -2.73 20.77 -6.12
CA LEU A 305 -1.36 20.96 -5.64
C LEU A 305 -0.66 22.11 -6.36
N ARG A 306 -0.75 22.17 -7.68
CA ARG A 306 -0.19 23.26 -8.50
C ARG A 306 -0.73 24.62 -8.08
N ASN A 307 -2.02 24.74 -7.80
CA ASN A 307 -2.64 25.97 -7.31
C ASN A 307 -2.14 26.37 -5.92
N SER A 308 -1.57 25.42 -5.17
CA SER A 308 -0.93 25.65 -3.87
C SER A 308 0.59 25.86 -3.97
N GLY A 309 1.15 25.98 -5.20
CA GLY A 309 2.60 26.11 -5.40
C GLY A 309 3.38 24.81 -5.22
N ILE A 310 2.69 23.67 -5.20
CA ILE A 310 3.29 22.35 -4.95
C ILE A 310 3.34 21.56 -6.27
N ARG A 311 4.49 20.98 -6.56
CA ARG A 311 4.69 20.13 -7.73
C ARG A 311 4.27 18.68 -7.44
N MET A 312 3.61 18.03 -8.38
CA MET A 312 3.36 16.60 -8.34
C MET A 312 4.26 15.86 -9.34
N LEU A 313 4.90 14.80 -8.90
CA LEU A 313 5.60 13.84 -9.75
C LEU A 313 4.82 12.53 -9.80
N ARG A 314 4.78 11.91 -10.98
CA ARG A 314 4.07 10.65 -11.18
C ARG A 314 5.05 9.50 -11.28
N ALA A 315 4.94 8.54 -10.35
CA ALA A 315 5.62 7.25 -10.40
C ALA A 315 4.72 6.19 -11.07
N ASN A 316 5.30 5.06 -11.41
CA ASN A 316 4.53 3.87 -11.78
C ASN A 316 3.66 3.40 -10.60
N VAL A 317 2.62 2.64 -10.90
CA VAL A 317 1.75 2.03 -9.87
C VAL A 317 2.53 1.02 -9.03
N GLY A 318 2.43 1.18 -7.72
CA GLY A 318 3.10 0.38 -6.71
C GLY A 318 3.93 1.25 -5.76
N ASP A 319 3.76 1.01 -4.47
CA ASP A 319 4.41 1.73 -3.38
C ASP A 319 5.94 1.78 -3.50
N LYS A 320 6.55 0.70 -4.00
CA LYS A 320 7.99 0.63 -4.28
C LYS A 320 8.44 1.74 -5.23
N TYR A 321 7.70 1.96 -6.32
CA TYR A 321 8.05 2.99 -7.31
C TYR A 321 7.82 4.40 -6.78
N VAL A 322 6.79 4.59 -5.96
CA VAL A 322 6.58 5.86 -5.25
C VAL A 322 7.76 6.16 -4.35
N LEU A 323 8.15 5.19 -3.52
CA LEU A 323 9.27 5.34 -2.59
C LEU A 323 10.61 5.56 -3.32
N GLU A 324 10.89 4.82 -4.39
CA GLU A 324 12.08 5.02 -5.21
C GLU A 324 12.16 6.45 -5.77
N GLU A 325 11.04 6.98 -6.28
CA GLU A 325 11.00 8.34 -6.81
C GLU A 325 11.12 9.39 -5.70
N MET A 326 10.54 9.14 -4.51
CA MET A 326 10.74 9.98 -3.34
C MET A 326 12.21 10.03 -2.90
N LEU A 327 12.90 8.88 -2.92
CA LEU A 327 14.33 8.79 -2.58
C LEU A 327 15.21 9.55 -3.58
N LYS A 328 14.92 9.43 -4.88
CA LYS A 328 15.65 10.14 -5.95
C LYS A 328 15.47 11.66 -5.88
N THR A 329 14.30 12.12 -5.54
CA THR A 329 13.94 13.54 -5.56
C THR A 329 14.09 14.23 -4.22
N GLY A 330 14.24 13.46 -3.13
CA GLY A 330 14.25 13.96 -1.77
C GLY A 330 12.86 14.37 -1.25
N ALA A 331 11.78 14.01 -1.96
CA ALA A 331 10.42 14.31 -1.52
C ALA A 331 10.10 13.64 -0.19
N THR A 332 9.37 14.35 0.68
CA THR A 332 8.99 13.87 2.01
C THR A 332 7.58 13.33 2.11
N LEU A 333 6.77 13.51 1.06
CA LEU A 333 5.41 12.99 0.97
C LEU A 333 5.19 12.31 -0.37
N GLY A 334 4.61 11.13 -0.33
CA GLY A 334 4.17 10.41 -1.52
C GLY A 334 3.11 9.39 -1.19
N GLY A 335 2.46 8.85 -2.20
CA GLY A 335 1.44 7.82 -1.99
C GLY A 335 0.61 7.50 -3.20
N GLU A 336 -0.47 6.75 -2.94
CA GLU A 336 -1.39 6.24 -3.94
C GLU A 336 -2.83 6.64 -3.62
N GLN A 337 -3.65 6.76 -4.65
CA GLN A 337 -5.09 6.98 -4.51
C GLN A 337 -5.76 5.90 -3.63
N SER A 338 -5.21 4.69 -3.60
CA SER A 338 -5.67 3.57 -2.77
C SER A 338 -5.51 3.77 -1.26
N GLY A 339 -4.89 4.87 -0.82
CA GLY A 339 -4.69 5.20 0.60
C GLY A 339 -3.34 4.79 1.19
N HIS A 340 -2.44 4.22 0.39
CA HIS A 340 -1.06 3.97 0.79
C HIS A 340 -0.28 5.28 0.76
N VAL A 341 -0.04 5.90 1.92
CA VAL A 341 0.62 7.20 2.05
C VAL A 341 1.90 7.09 2.86
N ILE A 342 2.99 7.62 2.34
CA ILE A 342 4.33 7.55 2.90
C ILE A 342 4.74 8.94 3.38
N PHE A 343 4.94 9.10 4.70
CA PHE A 343 5.43 10.31 5.33
C PHE A 343 6.92 10.17 5.67
N ARG A 344 7.79 10.82 4.91
CA ARG A 344 9.25 10.83 5.12
C ARG A 344 9.77 12.12 5.76
N ASP A 345 8.90 12.88 6.40
CA ASP A 345 9.27 13.95 7.31
C ASP A 345 9.78 13.42 8.68
N GLY A 346 9.53 12.16 8.95
CA GLY A 346 10.13 11.27 9.95
C GLY A 346 10.93 10.16 9.28
N ASP A 347 10.88 8.97 9.85
CA ASP A 347 11.66 7.81 9.39
C ASP A 347 10.82 6.73 8.69
N ALA A 348 9.61 7.01 8.22
CA ALA A 348 8.78 6.01 7.56
C ALA A 348 9.41 5.52 6.26
N THR A 349 9.41 4.21 6.06
CA THR A 349 9.98 3.52 4.90
C THR A 349 8.92 2.85 4.03
N THR A 350 7.66 2.90 4.47
CA THR A 350 6.48 2.37 3.77
C THR A 350 5.25 3.17 4.16
N GLY A 351 4.12 2.96 3.48
CA GLY A 351 2.83 3.51 3.90
C GLY A 351 2.40 2.91 5.24
N ASP A 352 1.73 3.74 6.02
CA ASP A 352 1.26 3.40 7.35
C ASP A 352 -0.12 4.01 7.57
N GLY A 353 -1.16 3.16 7.57
CA GLY A 353 -2.54 3.59 7.70
C GLY A 353 -2.83 4.22 9.06
N LEU A 354 -2.28 3.67 10.15
CA LEU A 354 -2.45 4.21 11.50
C LEU A 354 -1.77 5.58 11.65
N LEU A 355 -0.54 5.72 11.14
CA LEU A 355 0.14 7.02 11.09
C LEU A 355 -0.63 8.02 10.24
N THR A 356 -1.13 7.58 9.07
CA THR A 356 -1.92 8.44 8.18
C THR A 356 -3.19 8.94 8.87
N ALA A 357 -3.89 8.07 9.61
CA ALA A 357 -5.06 8.45 10.39
C ALA A 357 -4.70 9.51 11.43
N LEU A 358 -3.63 9.31 12.19
CA LEU A 358 -3.17 10.26 13.19
C LEU A 358 -2.78 11.61 12.55
N ARG A 359 -2.07 11.60 11.41
CA ARG A 359 -1.66 12.82 10.69
C ARG A 359 -2.86 13.62 10.17
N VAL A 360 -3.88 12.95 9.63
CA VAL A 360 -5.10 13.63 9.18
C VAL A 360 -5.82 14.28 10.37
N MET A 361 -5.96 13.56 11.47
CA MET A 361 -6.58 14.06 12.69
C MET A 361 -5.80 15.26 13.28
N ASP A 362 -4.47 15.19 13.31
CA ASP A 362 -3.58 16.27 13.76
C ASP A 362 -3.74 17.53 12.89
N ILE A 363 -3.81 17.36 11.57
CA ILE A 363 -4.05 18.48 10.62
C ILE A 363 -5.41 19.13 10.90
N MET A 364 -6.45 18.34 11.08
CA MET A 364 -7.79 18.85 11.38
C MET A 364 -7.81 19.65 12.69
N GLU A 365 -7.25 19.10 13.76
CA GLU A 365 -7.24 19.74 15.09
C GLU A 365 -6.41 21.03 15.08
N ARG A 366 -5.19 21.00 14.53
CA ARG A 366 -4.32 22.20 14.49
C ARG A 366 -4.85 23.30 13.59
N SER A 367 -5.48 22.95 12.49
CA SER A 367 -6.04 23.94 11.54
C SER A 367 -7.42 24.43 11.93
N GLY A 368 -8.14 23.72 12.82
CA GLY A 368 -9.53 23.97 13.15
C GLY A 368 -10.49 23.75 11.96
N ARG A 369 -10.06 23.02 10.92
CA ARG A 369 -10.83 22.76 9.70
C ARG A 369 -11.33 21.31 9.67
N SER A 370 -12.54 21.12 9.17
CA SER A 370 -13.05 19.79 8.88
C SER A 370 -12.28 19.13 7.73
N LEU A 371 -12.35 17.80 7.63
CA LEU A 371 -11.77 17.07 6.48
C LEU A 371 -12.39 17.54 5.15
N ALA A 372 -13.69 17.81 5.15
CA ALA A 372 -14.38 18.37 3.97
C ALA A 372 -13.78 19.71 3.53
N ASP A 373 -13.47 20.62 4.48
CA ASP A 373 -12.88 21.92 4.17
C ASP A 373 -11.43 21.80 3.67
N LEU A 374 -10.67 20.83 4.20
CA LEU A 374 -9.27 20.60 3.79
C LEU A 374 -9.16 20.16 2.32
N VAL A 375 -10.19 19.49 1.80
CA VAL A 375 -10.22 18.93 0.43
C VAL A 375 -11.32 19.58 -0.45
N ALA A 376 -11.91 20.69 -0.01
CA ALA A 376 -13.09 21.30 -0.66
C ALA A 376 -12.88 21.65 -2.15
N ASP A 377 -11.67 22.00 -2.53
CA ASP A 377 -11.29 22.38 -3.90
C ASP A 377 -10.68 21.20 -4.71
N LEU A 378 -10.63 20.00 -4.13
CA LEU A 378 -10.24 18.79 -4.86
C LEU A 378 -11.38 18.38 -5.80
N LYS A 379 -11.30 18.83 -7.05
CA LYS A 379 -12.25 18.46 -8.09
C LYS A 379 -11.80 17.14 -8.72
N VAL A 380 -12.56 16.08 -8.50
CA VAL A 380 -12.31 14.80 -9.17
C VAL A 380 -12.71 14.91 -10.63
N PHE A 381 -11.77 14.71 -11.52
CA PHE A 381 -12.00 14.71 -12.96
C PHE A 381 -12.59 13.37 -13.40
N PRO A 382 -13.67 13.39 -14.20
CA PRO A 382 -14.15 12.20 -14.87
C PRO A 382 -13.04 11.50 -15.64
N GLN A 383 -12.98 10.18 -15.51
CA GLN A 383 -11.98 9.34 -16.17
C GLN A 383 -12.66 8.22 -16.96
N LYS A 384 -12.21 7.97 -18.18
CA LYS A 384 -12.65 6.84 -18.98
C LYS A 384 -11.48 6.09 -19.56
N ILE A 385 -11.53 4.77 -19.50
CA ILE A 385 -10.64 3.87 -20.23
C ILE A 385 -11.44 3.15 -21.31
N GLN A 386 -10.99 3.28 -22.57
CA GLN A 386 -11.55 2.55 -23.68
C GLN A 386 -10.51 1.61 -24.27
N ASN A 387 -10.84 0.33 -24.33
CA ASN A 387 -10.01 -0.69 -24.94
C ASN A 387 -10.36 -0.82 -26.42
N VAL A 388 -9.33 -0.87 -27.28
CA VAL A 388 -9.45 -1.07 -28.72
C VAL A 388 -8.64 -2.29 -29.11
N ARG A 389 -9.27 -3.31 -29.73
CA ARG A 389 -8.55 -4.45 -30.29
C ARG A 389 -7.72 -4.00 -31.47
N VAL A 390 -6.44 -4.42 -31.52
CA VAL A 390 -5.52 -4.05 -32.60
C VAL A 390 -4.94 -5.29 -33.25
N ARG A 391 -4.63 -5.18 -34.54
CA ARG A 391 -4.00 -6.29 -35.33
C ARG A 391 -2.57 -6.54 -34.87
N GLU A 392 -1.86 -5.45 -34.58
CA GLU A 392 -0.45 -5.46 -34.16
C GLU A 392 -0.14 -4.27 -33.23
N LYS A 393 0.95 -4.38 -32.49
CA LYS A 393 1.41 -3.33 -31.55
C LYS A 393 2.47 -2.43 -32.22
N VAL A 394 2.03 -1.56 -33.12
CA VAL A 394 2.92 -0.53 -33.71
C VAL A 394 3.11 0.61 -32.70
N PRO A 395 4.34 1.07 -32.43
CA PRO A 395 4.56 2.23 -31.56
C PRO A 395 3.71 3.43 -32.00
N PHE A 396 2.89 4.00 -31.11
CA PHE A 396 1.96 5.09 -31.47
C PHE A 396 2.68 6.30 -32.08
N ALA A 397 3.94 6.54 -31.72
CA ALA A 397 4.78 7.58 -32.32
C ALA A 397 5.02 7.39 -33.83
N GLN A 398 4.82 6.18 -34.35
CA GLN A 398 4.96 5.83 -35.77
C GLN A 398 3.63 5.85 -36.53
N VAL A 399 2.53 6.24 -35.86
CA VAL A 399 1.17 6.28 -36.44
C VAL A 399 0.69 7.73 -36.48
N PRO A 400 0.92 8.48 -37.59
CA PRO A 400 0.70 9.93 -37.65
C PRO A 400 -0.73 10.37 -37.28
N GLU A 401 -1.75 9.61 -37.70
CA GLU A 401 -3.16 9.93 -37.43
C GLU A 401 -3.52 9.78 -35.96
N VAL A 402 -2.97 8.77 -35.27
CA VAL A 402 -3.17 8.59 -33.83
C VAL A 402 -2.43 9.68 -33.06
N GLN A 403 -1.20 10.01 -33.48
CA GLN A 403 -0.43 11.12 -32.89
C GLN A 403 -1.12 12.46 -33.07
N ALA A 404 -1.68 12.73 -34.25
CA ALA A 404 -2.42 13.97 -34.51
C ALA A 404 -3.66 14.09 -33.61
N ALA A 405 -4.39 13.00 -33.40
CA ALA A 405 -5.55 12.96 -32.49
C ALA A 405 -5.12 13.24 -31.04
N ILE A 406 -4.05 12.59 -30.56
CA ILE A 406 -3.51 12.81 -29.22
C ILE A 406 -3.10 14.26 -29.05
N GLN A 407 -2.27 14.82 -29.95
CA GLN A 407 -1.78 16.18 -29.85
C GLN A 407 -2.90 17.23 -29.95
N SER A 408 -3.94 16.96 -30.76
CA SER A 408 -5.12 17.82 -30.81
C SER A 408 -5.85 17.86 -29.48
N ALA A 409 -6.06 16.70 -28.90
CA ALA A 409 -6.72 16.55 -27.60
C ALA A 409 -5.88 17.15 -26.45
N GLU A 410 -4.56 16.99 -26.46
CA GLU A 410 -3.66 17.62 -25.47
C GLU A 410 -3.74 19.15 -25.52
N ARG A 411 -3.77 19.74 -26.72
CA ARG A 411 -3.96 21.18 -26.89
C ARG A 411 -5.30 21.67 -26.39
N GLU A 412 -6.37 20.87 -26.61
CA GLU A 412 -7.71 21.20 -26.14
C GLU A 412 -7.85 21.11 -24.62
N LEU A 413 -7.17 20.14 -24.01
CA LEU A 413 -7.16 19.99 -22.56
C LEU A 413 -6.37 21.10 -21.86
N ASP A 414 -5.41 21.71 -22.52
CA ASP A 414 -4.61 22.85 -22.05
C ASP A 414 -4.13 22.69 -20.59
N GLY A 415 -3.60 21.51 -20.27
CA GLY A 415 -3.14 21.15 -18.93
C GLY A 415 -4.24 20.92 -17.88
N ASN A 416 -5.52 20.94 -18.27
CA ASN A 416 -6.68 20.63 -17.42
C ASN A 416 -7.30 19.28 -17.81
N GLY A 417 -6.46 18.31 -18.07
CA GLY A 417 -6.82 16.94 -18.37
C GLY A 417 -5.60 16.11 -18.72
N ARG A 418 -5.79 14.83 -18.90
CA ARG A 418 -4.71 13.89 -19.16
C ARG A 418 -5.12 12.81 -20.15
N ILE A 419 -4.19 12.44 -21.01
CA ILE A 419 -4.33 11.38 -21.98
C ILE A 419 -3.24 10.35 -21.75
N VAL A 420 -3.59 9.07 -21.67
CA VAL A 420 -2.65 7.96 -21.65
C VAL A 420 -3.08 6.93 -22.69
N VAL A 421 -2.26 6.77 -23.73
CA VAL A 421 -2.48 5.73 -24.76
C VAL A 421 -1.34 4.73 -24.69
N ARG A 422 -1.65 3.48 -24.39
CA ARG A 422 -0.67 2.41 -24.26
C ARG A 422 -1.22 1.07 -24.70
N TYR A 423 -0.35 0.14 -25.04
CA TYR A 423 -0.73 -1.26 -25.27
C TYR A 423 -0.88 -2.02 -23.95
N SER A 424 -1.79 -3.01 -23.94
CA SER A 424 -1.81 -4.03 -22.90
C SER A 424 -0.53 -4.87 -22.96
N GLY A 425 0.03 -5.21 -21.80
CA GLY A 425 1.21 -6.10 -21.72
C GLY A 425 0.92 -7.50 -22.25
N THR A 426 -0.25 -8.04 -21.89
CA THR A 426 -0.63 -9.45 -22.13
C THR A 426 -1.56 -9.65 -23.32
N GLU A 427 -2.33 -8.64 -23.71
CA GLU A 427 -3.36 -8.76 -24.75
C GLU A 427 -3.04 -7.88 -25.97
N THR A 428 -3.62 -8.20 -27.12
CA THR A 428 -3.52 -7.39 -28.35
C THR A 428 -4.56 -6.27 -28.32
N LEU A 429 -4.41 -5.38 -27.32
CA LEU A 429 -5.29 -4.25 -27.08
C LEU A 429 -4.49 -2.94 -26.91
N ALA A 430 -5.00 -1.88 -27.50
CA ALA A 430 -4.65 -0.50 -27.13
C ALA A 430 -5.63 -0.02 -26.06
N ARG A 431 -5.11 0.63 -25.02
CA ARG A 431 -5.88 1.26 -23.94
C ARG A 431 -5.77 2.77 -24.08
N VAL A 432 -6.89 3.42 -24.30
CA VAL A 432 -7.02 4.87 -24.37
C VAL A 432 -7.68 5.33 -23.08
N MET A 433 -6.95 6.04 -22.24
CA MET A 433 -7.45 6.66 -21.02
C MET A 433 -7.45 8.16 -21.18
N VAL A 434 -8.56 8.80 -20.82
CA VAL A 434 -8.71 10.25 -20.80
C VAL A 434 -9.32 10.68 -19.46
N GLU A 435 -8.75 11.72 -18.88
CA GLU A 435 -9.32 12.51 -17.79
C GLU A 435 -9.58 13.92 -18.31
N ALA A 436 -10.75 14.50 -18.04
CA ALA A 436 -11.09 15.86 -18.45
C ALA A 436 -12.02 16.53 -17.43
N GLU A 437 -12.19 17.85 -17.55
CA GLU A 437 -12.99 18.67 -16.63
C GLU A 437 -14.47 18.30 -16.57
N SER A 438 -15.02 17.74 -17.66
CA SER A 438 -16.40 17.29 -17.76
C SER A 438 -16.51 15.94 -18.41
N GLU A 439 -17.58 15.23 -18.08
CA GLU A 439 -17.86 13.93 -18.64
C GLU A 439 -18.05 13.99 -20.17
N GLU A 440 -18.71 15.01 -20.66
CA GLU A 440 -18.91 15.24 -22.11
C GLU A 440 -17.56 15.36 -22.84
N LYS A 441 -16.67 16.22 -22.35
CA LYS A 441 -15.32 16.44 -22.92
C LYS A 441 -14.50 15.15 -22.87
N MET A 442 -14.52 14.45 -21.74
CA MET A 442 -13.84 13.18 -21.53
C MET A 442 -14.34 12.10 -22.51
N GLN A 443 -15.67 11.95 -22.66
CA GLN A 443 -16.25 10.94 -23.55
C GLN A 443 -15.92 11.23 -25.03
N ARG A 444 -16.04 12.48 -25.45
CA ARG A 444 -15.75 12.91 -26.83
C ARG A 444 -14.28 12.66 -27.18
N ILE A 445 -13.35 13.15 -26.39
CA ILE A 445 -11.90 12.98 -26.61
C ILE A 445 -11.52 11.49 -26.62
N THR A 446 -12.05 10.71 -25.66
CA THR A 446 -11.81 9.26 -25.63
C THR A 446 -12.28 8.59 -26.92
N GLY A 447 -13.47 8.95 -27.38
CA GLY A 447 -14.05 8.42 -28.64
C GLY A 447 -13.24 8.81 -29.88
N GLU A 448 -12.75 10.03 -29.96
CA GLU A 448 -11.93 10.52 -31.09
C GLU A 448 -10.60 9.77 -31.18
N ILE A 449 -9.87 9.64 -30.07
CA ILE A 449 -8.58 8.92 -30.04
C ILE A 449 -8.80 7.41 -30.27
N ALA A 450 -9.77 6.80 -29.58
CA ALA A 450 -10.08 5.39 -29.77
C ALA A 450 -10.54 5.09 -31.21
N GLY A 451 -11.32 5.99 -31.80
CA GLY A 451 -11.73 5.91 -33.21
C GLY A 451 -10.54 5.99 -34.17
N ALA A 452 -9.56 6.85 -33.92
CA ALA A 452 -8.34 6.92 -34.71
C ALA A 452 -7.53 5.60 -34.60
N VAL A 453 -7.36 5.08 -33.39
CA VAL A 453 -6.70 3.77 -33.15
C VAL A 453 -7.45 2.65 -33.87
N GLN A 454 -8.79 2.60 -33.79
CA GLN A 454 -9.61 1.56 -34.42
C GLN A 454 -9.50 1.61 -35.95
N ARG A 455 -9.53 2.79 -36.56
CA ARG A 455 -9.44 2.93 -38.03
C ARG A 455 -8.10 2.44 -38.59
N ILE A 456 -7.01 2.74 -37.90
CA ILE A 456 -5.66 2.51 -38.44
C ILE A 456 -5.09 1.17 -38.00
N LEU A 457 -5.27 0.81 -36.73
CA LEU A 457 -4.66 -0.38 -36.11
C LEU A 457 -5.68 -1.44 -35.73
N GLY A 458 -6.99 -1.16 -35.82
CA GLY A 458 -8.05 -2.05 -35.37
C GLY A 458 -8.06 -3.42 -36.07
N ALA A 459 -8.36 -4.47 -35.29
CA ALA A 459 -8.55 -5.85 -35.74
C ALA A 459 -9.97 -6.03 -36.27
#